data_852170e5ee5f611f641cfddac4a124db
#
_entry.id   852170e5ee5f611f641cfddac4a124db
#
_cell.length_a   1.000
_cell.length_b   1.000
_cell.length_c   1.000
_cell.angle_alpha   90.00
_cell.angle_beta   90.00
_cell.angle_gamma   90.00
#
_symmetry.space_group_name_H-M   'P 1'
#
loop_
_entity.id
_entity.type
_entity.pdbx_description
1 polymer ?
#
loop_
_entity_poly.entity_id
_entity_poly.type
_entity_poly.pdbx_seq_one_letter_code
_entity_poly.pdbx_strand_id
1 'polypeptide(L)'
;MSITKEFDTITAISTPLGEGAIGIVRLSGTDALAIAQSVFKGKNLEQVASHTINYGHIIDPKTGTIIDEVMVSVMLAPKTFTRENVVEINTHGGIAVTNEILQLLIRQGARIAEPGEFTKRAFLNGRVDLTQAEAVMDIIRAKTDKAMTIAVKQLDGSLSQLINDTRQEILNTLAQVEVNIDYPEYDDVEEMTTALLREKTQEFQSLLENLLRTAKRGKILREGLSTAIIGRPNVGKSSLLNNLLREDKAIVTDIAGTTRDVIEEYVNIKGVPLKLVDTAGIRETDDLVEQIGVERSKKALQEAGLVLLVLNASEKLTDQDRALLNLSQGSNRIILLNKTDLEQKIELEQLPDDYIPISVLTNQNINLIEDRINQLFFDNAGLVEQDATYLSNARHISLIEKAVQSLEAVNDGLALGMPVDLLQVDLTRTWEILGEITGDAAPDELITQLFSQFCLGK
;
A
#
# COMPACT_ATOMS: atom_id res chain seq x y z
N MET A 1 -27.48 4.15 -6.43
CA MET A 1 -27.46 5.54 -6.95
C MET A 1 -26.33 5.61 -7.96
N SER A 2 -26.58 5.98 -9.21
CA SER A 2 -25.48 6.16 -10.17
C SER A 2 -24.64 7.33 -9.70
N ILE A 3 -23.31 7.16 -9.64
CA ILE A 3 -22.37 8.27 -9.42
C ILE A 3 -22.60 9.25 -10.56
N THR A 4 -23.35 10.34 -10.28
CA THR A 4 -23.51 11.42 -11.23
C THR A 4 -22.17 12.07 -11.43
N LYS A 5 -21.71 12.18 -12.69
CA LYS A 5 -20.54 12.97 -13.05
C LYS A 5 -20.73 14.37 -12.49
N GLU A 6 -19.97 14.72 -11.45
CA GLU A 6 -19.97 16.09 -10.95
C GLU A 6 -19.16 16.93 -11.95
N PHE A 7 -19.82 17.90 -12.60
CA PHE A 7 -19.22 18.76 -13.62
C PHE A 7 -18.64 20.06 -13.04
N ASP A 8 -18.62 20.20 -11.70
CA ASP A 8 -18.06 21.35 -11.03
C ASP A 8 -16.52 21.39 -11.06
N THR A 9 -15.95 22.57 -10.87
CA THR A 9 -14.50 22.74 -10.77
C THR A 9 -14.07 22.66 -9.33
N ILE A 10 -13.14 21.76 -9.04
CA ILE A 10 -12.57 21.55 -7.71
C ILE A 10 -11.19 22.17 -7.56
N THR A 11 -10.83 22.52 -6.33
CA THR A 11 -9.50 23.06 -5.98
C THR A 11 -9.02 22.52 -4.64
N ALA A 12 -7.71 22.29 -4.53
CA ALA A 12 -7.07 21.94 -3.26
C ALA A 12 -5.57 22.26 -3.28
N ILE A 13 -4.97 22.35 -2.07
CA ILE A 13 -3.51 22.36 -1.90
C ILE A 13 -3.01 20.92 -2.11
N SER A 14 -2.08 20.73 -3.05
CA SER A 14 -1.57 19.42 -3.45
C SER A 14 -0.20 19.08 -2.86
N THR A 15 0.46 20.04 -2.19
CA THR A 15 1.73 19.85 -1.48
C THR A 15 1.49 19.70 0.02
N PRO A 16 2.41 19.06 0.79
CA PRO A 16 2.33 19.04 2.24
C PRO A 16 2.26 20.46 2.82
N LEU A 17 1.50 20.62 3.91
CA LEU A 17 1.43 21.89 4.63
C LEU A 17 2.72 22.09 5.44
N GLY A 18 3.36 23.23 5.26
CA GLY A 18 4.61 23.56 5.95
C GLY A 18 5.34 24.70 5.25
N GLU A 19 6.56 25.01 5.69
CA GLU A 19 7.45 25.94 5.02
C GLU A 19 8.29 25.19 3.98
N GLY A 20 8.23 25.63 2.73
CA GLY A 20 8.95 25.02 1.62
C GLY A 20 9.24 26.03 0.51
N ALA A 21 10.03 25.64 -0.48
CA ALA A 21 10.32 26.51 -1.62
C ALA A 21 9.08 26.74 -2.49
N ILE A 22 8.25 25.71 -2.67
CA ILE A 22 7.09 25.71 -3.57
C ILE A 22 5.89 25.10 -2.86
N GLY A 23 4.72 25.77 -2.99
CA GLY A 23 3.40 25.24 -2.72
C GLY A 23 2.61 25.10 -4.02
N ILE A 24 1.74 24.10 -4.15
CA ILE A 24 0.91 23.88 -5.33
C ILE A 24 -0.55 23.92 -4.94
N VAL A 25 -1.32 24.85 -5.55
CA VAL A 25 -2.78 24.85 -5.50
C VAL A 25 -3.29 24.39 -6.86
N ARG A 26 -4.05 23.29 -6.86
CA ARG A 26 -4.54 22.63 -8.08
C ARG A 26 -6.02 22.90 -8.28
N LEU A 27 -6.41 23.10 -9.54
CA LEU A 27 -7.80 23.09 -10.01
C LEU A 27 -8.00 21.96 -11.02
N SER A 28 -9.20 21.36 -11.03
CA SER A 28 -9.64 20.42 -12.05
C SER A 28 -11.12 20.62 -12.33
N GLY A 29 -11.50 20.66 -13.61
CA GLY A 29 -12.88 20.80 -14.03
C GLY A 29 -13.05 21.67 -15.26
N THR A 30 -14.31 21.87 -15.67
CA THR A 30 -14.66 22.63 -16.90
C THR A 30 -14.21 24.07 -16.84
N ASP A 31 -14.36 24.73 -15.68
CA ASP A 31 -14.09 26.16 -15.50
C ASP A 31 -12.70 26.45 -14.93
N ALA A 32 -11.82 25.40 -14.82
CA ALA A 32 -10.50 25.56 -14.20
C ALA A 32 -9.65 26.67 -14.81
N LEU A 33 -9.69 26.81 -16.15
CA LEU A 33 -8.98 27.89 -16.87
C LEU A 33 -9.56 29.26 -16.59
N ALA A 34 -10.89 29.43 -16.68
CA ALA A 34 -11.57 30.70 -16.47
C ALA A 34 -11.39 31.19 -15.02
N ILE A 35 -11.51 30.29 -14.03
CA ILE A 35 -11.29 30.60 -12.63
C ILE A 35 -9.84 31.02 -12.39
N ALA A 36 -8.86 30.24 -12.88
CA ALA A 36 -7.45 30.61 -12.76
C ALA A 36 -7.12 31.93 -13.44
N GLN A 37 -7.65 32.18 -14.65
CA GLN A 37 -7.46 33.41 -15.39
C GLN A 37 -8.01 34.64 -14.65
N SER A 38 -9.12 34.49 -13.93
CA SER A 38 -9.74 35.60 -13.21
C SER A 38 -8.86 36.20 -12.08
N VAL A 39 -7.90 35.40 -11.59
CA VAL A 39 -6.95 35.79 -10.52
C VAL A 39 -5.51 35.93 -10.99
N PHE A 40 -5.23 35.58 -12.24
CA PHE A 40 -3.87 35.56 -12.79
C PHE A 40 -3.58 36.81 -13.65
N LYS A 41 -2.51 37.49 -13.34
CA LYS A 41 -1.97 38.62 -14.12
C LYS A 41 -0.69 38.16 -14.85
N GLY A 42 -0.83 37.82 -16.13
CA GLY A 42 0.24 37.33 -17.02
C GLY A 42 -0.31 37.12 -18.41
N LYS A 43 0.13 36.03 -19.06
CA LYS A 43 -0.46 35.61 -20.35
C LYS A 43 -1.89 35.14 -20.16
N ASN A 44 -2.71 35.26 -21.20
CA ASN A 44 -4.06 34.74 -21.19
C ASN A 44 -4.03 33.19 -21.16
N LEU A 45 -4.37 32.58 -20.00
CA LEU A 45 -4.33 31.14 -19.78
C LEU A 45 -5.31 30.36 -20.68
N GLU A 46 -6.38 30.99 -21.13
CA GLU A 46 -7.36 30.37 -22.05
C GLU A 46 -6.81 30.23 -23.48
N GLN A 47 -5.73 30.94 -23.81
CA GLN A 47 -5.12 30.95 -25.15
C GLN A 47 -3.75 30.27 -25.21
N VAL A 48 -3.24 29.75 -24.10
CA VAL A 48 -1.96 29.04 -24.10
C VAL A 48 -2.12 27.58 -24.54
N ALA A 49 -1.03 27.02 -25.06
CA ALA A 49 -1.02 25.61 -25.41
C ALA A 49 -1.07 24.74 -24.15
N SER A 50 -1.59 23.52 -24.30
CA SER A 50 -1.55 22.52 -23.24
C SER A 50 -0.11 22.15 -22.85
N HIS A 51 0.12 21.81 -21.59
CA HIS A 51 1.41 21.44 -21.01
C HIS A 51 2.45 22.57 -21.09
N THR A 52 2.00 23.78 -20.77
CA THR A 52 2.86 24.97 -20.68
C THR A 52 2.90 25.55 -19.27
N ILE A 53 4.01 26.19 -18.93
CA ILE A 53 4.20 26.92 -17.69
C ILE A 53 4.22 28.41 -18.01
N ASN A 54 3.44 29.19 -17.28
CA ASN A 54 3.22 30.60 -17.52
C ASN A 54 3.57 31.41 -16.26
N TYR A 55 4.55 32.33 -16.40
CA TYR A 55 4.97 33.21 -15.33
C TYR A 55 4.02 34.39 -15.18
N GLY A 56 3.75 34.81 -13.95
CA GLY A 56 2.92 35.97 -13.64
C GLY A 56 2.67 36.13 -12.14
N HIS A 57 1.59 36.81 -11.79
CA HIS A 57 1.22 37.10 -10.42
C HIS A 57 -0.21 36.69 -10.14
N ILE A 58 -0.47 36.21 -8.93
CA ILE A 58 -1.83 36.08 -8.41
C ILE A 58 -2.24 37.40 -7.79
N ILE A 59 -3.37 37.91 -8.22
CA ILE A 59 -3.95 39.17 -7.75
C ILE A 59 -5.36 38.94 -7.21
N ASP A 60 -5.73 39.64 -6.16
CA ASP A 60 -7.14 39.74 -5.77
C ASP A 60 -7.88 40.66 -6.75
N PRO A 61 -8.85 40.17 -7.54
CA PRO A 61 -9.53 40.98 -8.55
C PRO A 61 -10.37 42.11 -7.96
N LYS A 62 -10.73 42.07 -6.65
CA LYS A 62 -11.50 43.09 -5.97
C LYS A 62 -10.63 44.27 -5.52
N THR A 63 -9.43 43.97 -5.04
CA THR A 63 -8.54 45.01 -4.44
C THR A 63 -7.39 45.37 -5.36
N GLY A 64 -7.07 44.53 -6.36
CA GLY A 64 -5.88 44.66 -7.20
C GLY A 64 -4.57 44.32 -6.49
N THR A 65 -4.64 43.82 -5.25
CA THR A 65 -3.46 43.45 -4.45
C THR A 65 -2.77 42.25 -5.02
N ILE A 66 -1.46 42.30 -5.19
CA ILE A 66 -0.63 41.15 -5.55
C ILE A 66 -0.48 40.27 -4.31
N ILE A 67 -0.85 39.00 -4.43
CA ILE A 67 -0.73 38.00 -3.35
C ILE A 67 0.61 37.29 -3.47
N ASP A 68 0.97 36.86 -4.68
CA ASP A 68 2.23 36.14 -4.91
C ASP A 68 2.67 36.22 -6.36
N GLU A 69 3.97 36.02 -6.58
CA GLU A 69 4.60 35.82 -7.88
C GLU A 69 4.68 34.31 -8.14
N VAL A 70 4.10 33.84 -9.25
CA VAL A 70 3.83 32.41 -9.46
C VAL A 70 4.19 31.92 -10.86
N MET A 71 4.33 30.60 -10.96
CA MET A 71 4.30 29.87 -12.23
C MET A 71 3.00 29.06 -12.33
N VAL A 72 2.22 29.26 -13.39
CA VAL A 72 0.97 28.57 -13.63
C VAL A 72 1.13 27.54 -14.74
N SER A 73 0.94 26.26 -14.38
CA SER A 73 0.93 25.15 -15.32
C SER A 73 -0.49 24.95 -15.86
N VAL A 74 -0.64 24.85 -17.17
CA VAL A 74 -1.90 24.62 -17.86
C VAL A 74 -1.86 23.29 -18.59
N MET A 75 -2.81 22.40 -18.30
CA MET A 75 -2.96 21.10 -18.91
C MET A 75 -4.41 20.93 -19.36
N LEU A 76 -4.61 20.72 -20.68
CA LEU A 76 -5.94 20.63 -21.28
C LEU A 76 -6.38 19.18 -21.46
N ALA A 77 -7.65 18.94 -21.22
CA ALA A 77 -8.30 17.66 -21.48
C ALA A 77 -8.06 17.17 -22.93
N PRO A 78 -8.02 15.84 -23.18
CA PRO A 78 -8.13 14.74 -22.22
C PRO A 78 -6.77 14.25 -21.67
N LYS A 79 -5.65 14.85 -22.06
CA LYS A 79 -4.29 14.41 -21.69
C LYS A 79 -3.88 15.02 -20.35
N THR A 80 -4.64 14.75 -19.28
CA THR A 80 -4.41 15.25 -17.91
C THR A 80 -4.62 14.13 -16.90
N PHE A 81 -4.30 14.36 -15.64
CA PHE A 81 -4.49 13.35 -14.59
C PHE A 81 -5.96 12.97 -14.42
N THR A 82 -6.87 13.93 -14.40
CA THR A 82 -8.32 13.70 -14.23
C THR A 82 -9.08 13.51 -15.54
N ARG A 83 -8.42 13.66 -16.71
CA ARG A 83 -9.02 13.84 -18.03
C ARG A 83 -9.92 15.06 -18.15
N GLU A 84 -9.87 15.98 -17.19
CA GLU A 84 -10.48 17.31 -17.23
C GLU A 84 -9.40 18.37 -17.52
N ASN A 85 -9.79 19.65 -17.67
CA ASN A 85 -8.81 20.72 -17.67
C ASN A 85 -8.21 20.86 -16.25
N VAL A 86 -6.88 20.89 -16.16
CA VAL A 86 -6.15 21.01 -14.92
C VAL A 86 -5.26 22.23 -14.96
N VAL A 87 -5.32 23.04 -13.89
CA VAL A 87 -4.40 24.15 -13.68
C VAL A 87 -3.70 23.96 -12.35
N GLU A 88 -2.37 24.11 -12.34
CA GLU A 88 -1.57 24.12 -11.12
C GLU A 88 -0.89 25.46 -10.95
N ILE A 89 -1.17 26.11 -9.81
CA ILE A 89 -0.56 27.38 -9.42
C ILE A 89 0.58 27.06 -8.46
N ASN A 90 1.81 27.22 -8.94
CA ASN A 90 3.03 27.01 -8.16
C ASN A 90 3.37 28.33 -7.47
N THR A 91 3.15 28.37 -6.17
CA THR A 91 3.33 29.52 -5.27
C THR A 91 4.62 29.39 -4.48
N HIS A 92 5.04 30.44 -3.78
CA HIS A 92 5.97 30.27 -2.66
C HIS A 92 5.33 29.39 -1.58
N GLY A 93 6.11 28.44 -1.03
CA GLY A 93 5.64 27.36 -0.18
C GLY A 93 5.35 27.77 1.27
N GLY A 94 4.65 28.87 1.46
CA GLY A 94 4.20 29.34 2.77
C GLY A 94 2.72 28.98 3.03
N ILE A 95 2.39 28.56 4.26
CA ILE A 95 1.03 28.17 4.64
C ILE A 95 0.03 29.32 4.39
N ALA A 96 0.39 30.57 4.72
CA ALA A 96 -0.48 31.72 4.55
C ALA A 96 -0.78 32.02 3.08
N VAL A 97 0.23 31.96 2.21
CA VAL A 97 0.10 32.24 0.79
C VAL A 97 -0.74 31.19 0.08
N THR A 98 -0.45 29.91 0.31
CA THR A 98 -1.19 28.80 -0.32
C THR A 98 -2.66 28.79 0.11
N ASN A 99 -2.96 29.07 1.40
CA ASN A 99 -4.33 29.18 1.89
C ASN A 99 -5.07 30.39 1.32
N GLU A 100 -4.42 31.57 1.22
CA GLU A 100 -5.05 32.76 0.65
C GLU A 100 -5.41 32.54 -0.84
N ILE A 101 -4.52 31.90 -1.60
CA ILE A 101 -4.79 31.55 -3.01
C ILE A 101 -5.92 30.53 -3.11
N LEU A 102 -5.94 29.50 -2.27
CA LEU A 102 -7.04 28.52 -2.22
C LEU A 102 -8.38 29.22 -1.94
N GLN A 103 -8.44 30.09 -0.92
CA GLN A 103 -9.64 30.84 -0.60
C GLN A 103 -10.06 31.79 -1.72
N LEU A 104 -9.10 32.40 -2.41
CA LEU A 104 -9.37 33.25 -3.56
C LEU A 104 -10.03 32.44 -4.69
N LEU A 105 -9.52 31.27 -5.03
CA LEU A 105 -10.11 30.40 -6.08
C LEU A 105 -11.52 29.93 -5.70
N ILE A 106 -11.77 29.65 -4.41
CA ILE A 106 -13.13 29.33 -3.92
C ILE A 106 -14.05 30.53 -4.09
N ARG A 107 -13.60 31.73 -3.78
CA ARG A 107 -14.38 32.99 -4.01
C ARG A 107 -14.68 33.22 -5.51
N GLN A 108 -13.89 32.68 -6.42
CA GLN A 108 -14.12 32.76 -7.86
C GLN A 108 -14.97 31.60 -8.43
N GLY A 109 -15.47 30.70 -7.59
CA GLY A 109 -16.43 29.67 -7.98
C GLY A 109 -15.92 28.26 -8.00
N ALA A 110 -14.65 28.00 -7.61
CA ALA A 110 -14.18 26.64 -7.39
C ALA A 110 -14.76 26.09 -6.08
N ARG A 111 -15.06 24.79 -6.03
CA ARG A 111 -15.39 24.08 -4.80
C ARG A 111 -14.12 23.46 -4.21
N ILE A 112 -14.01 23.42 -2.88
CA ILE A 112 -12.93 22.65 -2.24
C ILE A 112 -13.09 21.15 -2.56
N ALA A 113 -12.00 20.50 -2.94
CA ALA A 113 -12.01 19.07 -3.24
C ALA A 113 -12.16 18.24 -1.97
N GLU A 114 -12.85 17.10 -2.08
CA GLU A 114 -12.86 16.06 -1.06
C GLU A 114 -11.53 15.28 -1.06
N PRO A 115 -11.19 14.57 0.04
CA PRO A 115 -10.06 13.64 0.03
C PRO A 115 -10.15 12.66 -1.14
N GLY A 116 -9.05 12.51 -1.90
CA GLY A 116 -8.97 11.61 -3.04
C GLY A 116 -9.78 11.99 -4.29
N GLU A 117 -10.43 13.17 -4.32
CA GLU A 117 -11.38 13.49 -5.39
C GLU A 117 -10.74 13.61 -6.78
N PHE A 118 -9.50 14.10 -6.89
CA PHE A 118 -8.80 14.13 -8.18
C PHE A 118 -8.56 12.72 -8.73
N THR A 119 -8.18 11.77 -7.88
CA THR A 119 -7.98 10.37 -8.29
C THR A 119 -9.32 9.67 -8.55
N LYS A 120 -10.37 9.98 -7.77
CA LYS A 120 -11.74 9.53 -8.02
C LYS A 120 -12.22 9.97 -9.40
N ARG A 121 -11.99 11.24 -9.79
CA ARG A 121 -12.31 11.75 -11.14
C ARG A 121 -11.49 11.08 -12.22
N ALA A 122 -10.20 10.80 -11.98
CA ALA A 122 -9.38 10.03 -12.90
C ALA A 122 -9.95 8.62 -13.13
N PHE A 123 -10.44 7.95 -12.10
CA PHE A 123 -11.15 6.67 -12.17
C PHE A 123 -12.48 6.80 -12.93
N LEU A 124 -13.35 7.71 -12.52
CA LEU A 124 -14.67 7.92 -13.16
C LEU A 124 -14.57 8.32 -14.64
N ASN A 125 -13.51 9.03 -15.01
CA ASN A 125 -13.22 9.40 -16.40
C ASN A 125 -12.46 8.29 -17.16
N GLY A 126 -12.24 7.12 -16.56
CA GLY A 126 -11.63 5.95 -17.18
C GLY A 126 -10.14 6.12 -17.53
N ARG A 127 -9.41 6.99 -16.82
CA ARG A 127 -7.96 7.11 -16.97
C ARG A 127 -7.21 6.00 -16.24
N VAL A 128 -7.65 5.68 -15.04
CA VAL A 128 -7.12 4.64 -14.19
C VAL A 128 -8.25 3.75 -13.71
N ASP A 129 -8.00 2.49 -13.45
CA ASP A 129 -8.92 1.62 -12.74
C ASP A 129 -8.70 1.69 -11.21
N LEU A 130 -9.46 0.90 -10.45
CA LEU A 130 -9.42 0.97 -8.99
C LEU A 130 -8.08 0.49 -8.43
N THR A 131 -7.44 -0.53 -9.05
CA THR A 131 -6.13 -1.04 -8.62
C THR A 131 -5.03 -0.01 -8.87
N GLN A 132 -5.09 0.71 -9.98
CA GLN A 132 -4.16 1.78 -10.33
C GLN A 132 -4.38 3.01 -9.43
N ALA A 133 -5.63 3.33 -9.08
CA ALA A 133 -5.93 4.39 -8.13
C ALA A 133 -5.33 4.09 -6.74
N GLU A 134 -5.47 2.87 -6.24
CA GLU A 134 -4.84 2.44 -4.98
C GLU A 134 -3.31 2.51 -5.05
N ALA A 135 -2.72 2.16 -6.20
CA ALA A 135 -1.28 2.24 -6.41
C ALA A 135 -0.71 3.66 -6.29
N VAL A 136 -1.48 4.70 -6.63
CA VAL A 136 -1.09 6.11 -6.40
C VAL A 136 -0.78 6.35 -4.93
N MET A 137 -1.64 5.84 -4.03
CA MET A 137 -1.42 5.98 -2.58
C MET A 137 -0.27 5.10 -2.10
N ASP A 138 -0.11 3.91 -2.66
CA ASP A 138 0.97 3.01 -2.31
C ASP A 138 2.34 3.59 -2.68
N ILE A 139 2.46 4.29 -3.81
CA ILE A 139 3.68 5.04 -4.19
C ILE A 139 3.99 6.14 -3.17
N ILE A 140 2.98 6.92 -2.76
CA ILE A 140 3.16 8.02 -1.81
C ILE A 140 3.56 7.50 -0.43
N ARG A 141 3.02 6.35 -0.02
CA ARG A 141 3.27 5.73 1.29
C ARG A 141 4.45 4.77 1.29
N ALA A 142 5.03 4.47 0.13
CA ALA A 142 6.15 3.53 0.03
C ALA A 142 7.30 3.90 0.96
N LYS A 143 7.76 2.93 1.74
CA LYS A 143 8.84 3.10 2.73
C LYS A 143 10.19 2.58 2.23
N THR A 144 10.20 1.82 1.14
CA THR A 144 11.40 1.25 0.56
C THR A 144 11.33 1.29 -0.96
N ASP A 145 12.47 1.23 -1.64
CA ASP A 145 12.55 1.18 -3.11
C ASP A 145 11.78 -0.02 -3.68
N LYS A 146 11.76 -1.14 -2.95
CA LYS A 146 11.01 -2.33 -3.37
C LYS A 146 9.51 -2.11 -3.29
N ALA A 147 9.01 -1.51 -2.20
CA ALA A 147 7.61 -1.13 -2.07
C ALA A 147 7.20 -0.18 -3.20
N MET A 148 8.04 0.84 -3.47
CA MET A 148 7.83 1.78 -4.57
C MET A 148 7.79 1.07 -5.93
N THR A 149 8.73 0.15 -6.20
CA THR A 149 8.78 -0.59 -7.47
C THR A 149 7.51 -1.42 -7.69
N ILE A 150 7.00 -2.09 -6.66
CA ILE A 150 5.74 -2.86 -6.74
C ILE A 150 4.56 -1.92 -7.02
N ALA A 151 4.48 -0.78 -6.31
CA ALA A 151 3.41 0.19 -6.51
C ALA A 151 3.44 0.82 -7.91
N VAL A 152 4.63 1.11 -8.46
CA VAL A 152 4.78 1.61 -9.84
C VAL A 152 4.30 0.57 -10.86
N LYS A 153 4.67 -0.71 -10.72
CA LYS A 153 4.18 -1.79 -11.60
C LYS A 153 2.64 -1.91 -11.53
N GLN A 154 2.07 -1.78 -10.34
CA GLN A 154 0.62 -1.80 -10.19
C GLN A 154 -0.04 -0.58 -10.86
N LEU A 155 0.58 0.62 -10.75
CA LEU A 155 0.11 1.83 -11.44
C LEU A 155 0.19 1.69 -12.96
N ASP A 156 1.22 1.02 -13.48
CA ASP A 156 1.35 0.71 -14.92
C ASP A 156 0.31 -0.30 -15.42
N GLY A 157 -0.47 -0.92 -14.51
CA GLY A 157 -1.61 -1.77 -14.84
C GLY A 157 -1.30 -3.26 -14.94
N SER A 158 -0.16 -3.75 -14.45
CA SER A 158 0.21 -5.17 -14.54
C SER A 158 -0.81 -6.11 -13.88
N LEU A 159 -1.35 -5.75 -12.71
CA LEU A 159 -2.41 -6.51 -12.06
C LEU A 159 -3.73 -6.42 -12.82
N SER A 160 -4.10 -5.21 -13.24
CA SER A 160 -5.33 -4.97 -13.99
C SER A 160 -5.39 -5.77 -15.30
N GLN A 161 -4.27 -5.81 -16.02
CA GLN A 161 -4.17 -6.58 -17.25
C GLN A 161 -4.36 -8.07 -16.98
N LEU A 162 -3.66 -8.63 -15.99
CA LEU A 162 -3.80 -10.05 -15.61
C LEU A 162 -5.24 -10.39 -15.23
N ILE A 163 -5.90 -9.56 -14.44
CA ILE A 163 -7.31 -9.76 -14.04
C ILE A 163 -8.24 -9.65 -15.23
N ASN A 164 -8.07 -8.66 -16.10
CA ASN A 164 -8.93 -8.46 -17.27
C ASN A 164 -8.75 -9.58 -18.30
N ASP A 165 -7.51 -10.05 -18.53
CA ASP A 165 -7.26 -11.19 -19.43
C ASP A 165 -7.93 -12.45 -18.87
N THR A 166 -7.81 -12.71 -17.55
CA THR A 166 -8.49 -13.84 -16.90
C THR A 166 -10.03 -13.72 -17.02
N ARG A 167 -10.58 -12.54 -16.77
CA ARG A 167 -12.03 -12.30 -16.93
C ARG A 167 -12.50 -12.52 -18.36
N GLN A 168 -11.71 -12.10 -19.34
CA GLN A 168 -12.05 -12.31 -20.74
C GLN A 168 -12.07 -13.82 -21.09
N GLU A 169 -11.11 -14.60 -20.61
CA GLU A 169 -11.09 -16.05 -20.80
C GLU A 169 -12.25 -16.75 -20.08
N ILE A 170 -12.63 -16.33 -18.89
CA ILE A 170 -13.82 -16.83 -18.20
C ILE A 170 -15.08 -16.51 -19.01
N LEU A 171 -15.21 -15.29 -19.54
CA LEU A 171 -16.35 -14.89 -20.36
C LEU A 171 -16.42 -15.71 -21.66
N ASN A 172 -15.28 -15.95 -22.32
CA ASN A 172 -15.20 -16.81 -23.50
C ASN A 172 -15.62 -18.25 -23.17
N THR A 173 -15.22 -18.77 -22.02
CA THR A 173 -15.60 -20.11 -21.54
C THR A 173 -17.11 -20.18 -21.28
N LEU A 174 -17.69 -19.17 -20.60
CA LEU A 174 -19.11 -19.06 -20.34
C LEU A 174 -19.93 -19.05 -21.66
N ALA A 175 -19.47 -18.24 -22.63
CA ALA A 175 -20.15 -18.18 -23.95
C ALA A 175 -20.11 -19.53 -24.68
N GLN A 176 -19.01 -20.27 -24.62
CA GLN A 176 -18.91 -21.61 -25.21
C GLN A 176 -19.84 -22.61 -24.50
N VAL A 177 -19.90 -22.56 -23.19
CA VAL A 177 -20.79 -23.38 -22.36
C VAL A 177 -22.26 -23.11 -22.74
N GLU A 178 -22.66 -21.82 -22.84
CA GLU A 178 -24.02 -21.40 -23.16
C GLU A 178 -24.45 -21.87 -24.56
N VAL A 179 -23.59 -21.72 -25.58
CA VAL A 179 -23.85 -22.22 -26.93
C VAL A 179 -24.06 -23.74 -26.92
N ASN A 180 -23.27 -24.47 -26.14
CA ASN A 180 -23.41 -25.93 -26.08
C ASN A 180 -24.67 -26.38 -25.33
N ILE A 181 -25.18 -25.61 -24.38
CA ILE A 181 -26.44 -25.86 -23.67
C ILE A 181 -27.64 -25.59 -24.61
N ASP A 182 -27.58 -24.49 -25.36
CA ASP A 182 -28.70 -24.05 -26.23
C ASP A 182 -28.87 -24.90 -27.48
N TYR A 183 -27.81 -25.53 -27.97
CA TYR A 183 -27.80 -26.36 -29.19
C TYR A 183 -27.28 -27.77 -28.95
N PRO A 184 -27.97 -28.61 -28.16
CA PRO A 184 -27.51 -29.96 -27.78
C PRO A 184 -27.75 -30.97 -28.91
N GLU A 185 -27.56 -30.62 -30.19
CA GLU A 185 -27.89 -31.47 -31.33
C GLU A 185 -26.98 -32.69 -31.55
N TYR A 186 -25.89 -32.78 -30.74
CA TYR A 186 -24.88 -33.83 -30.79
C TYR A 186 -24.80 -34.54 -29.44
N ASP A 187 -24.83 -35.88 -29.46
CA ASP A 187 -24.78 -36.71 -28.25
C ASP A 187 -23.50 -36.50 -27.41
N ASP A 188 -22.42 -35.99 -28.01
CA ASP A 188 -21.12 -35.77 -27.35
C ASP A 188 -20.93 -34.36 -26.73
N VAL A 189 -21.86 -33.44 -26.89
CA VAL A 189 -21.71 -32.01 -26.50
C VAL A 189 -21.58 -31.84 -25.01
N GLU A 190 -22.34 -32.59 -24.21
CA GLU A 190 -22.30 -32.50 -22.76
C GLU A 190 -20.94 -32.97 -22.19
N GLU A 191 -20.39 -34.06 -22.71
CA GLU A 191 -19.09 -34.59 -22.29
C GLU A 191 -17.93 -33.66 -22.69
N MET A 192 -17.96 -33.13 -23.93
CA MET A 192 -16.99 -32.16 -24.41
C MET A 192 -17.04 -30.85 -23.59
N THR A 193 -18.22 -30.35 -23.24
CA THR A 193 -18.41 -29.16 -22.46
C THR A 193 -17.89 -29.34 -21.03
N THR A 194 -18.16 -30.48 -20.42
CA THR A 194 -17.66 -30.83 -19.07
C THR A 194 -16.13 -30.93 -19.04
N ALA A 195 -15.52 -31.53 -20.08
CA ALA A 195 -14.07 -31.63 -20.22
C ALA A 195 -13.40 -30.24 -20.35
N LEU A 196 -13.95 -29.39 -21.24
CA LEU A 196 -13.48 -28.02 -21.44
C LEU A 196 -13.59 -27.20 -20.13
N LEU A 197 -14.74 -27.26 -19.47
CA LEU A 197 -14.98 -26.51 -18.24
C LEU A 197 -14.01 -26.95 -17.14
N ARG A 198 -13.74 -28.25 -17.02
CA ARG A 198 -12.75 -28.77 -16.07
C ARG A 198 -11.35 -28.27 -16.34
N GLU A 199 -10.89 -28.34 -17.58
CA GLU A 199 -9.56 -27.84 -17.99
C GLU A 199 -9.41 -26.34 -17.68
N LYS A 200 -10.37 -25.53 -18.13
CA LYS A 200 -10.33 -24.06 -17.94
C LYS A 200 -10.45 -23.66 -16.48
N THR A 201 -11.32 -24.28 -15.70
CA THR A 201 -11.46 -23.96 -14.26
C THR A 201 -10.18 -24.30 -13.49
N GLN A 202 -9.50 -25.41 -13.80
CA GLN A 202 -8.22 -25.75 -13.20
C GLN A 202 -7.10 -24.77 -13.59
N GLU A 203 -7.09 -24.31 -14.84
CA GLU A 203 -6.17 -23.28 -15.34
C GLU A 203 -6.36 -21.96 -14.56
N PHE A 204 -7.60 -21.47 -14.45
CA PHE A 204 -7.93 -20.25 -13.70
C PHE A 204 -7.58 -20.38 -12.21
N GLN A 205 -7.94 -21.49 -11.58
CA GLN A 205 -7.62 -21.75 -10.18
C GLN A 205 -6.11 -21.71 -9.95
N SER A 206 -5.33 -22.41 -10.77
CA SER A 206 -3.86 -22.44 -10.65
C SER A 206 -3.24 -21.05 -10.81
N LEU A 207 -3.76 -20.23 -11.72
CA LEU A 207 -3.29 -18.87 -11.94
C LEU A 207 -3.56 -17.99 -10.70
N LEU A 208 -4.80 -18.03 -10.16
CA LEU A 208 -5.17 -17.22 -8.99
C LEU A 208 -4.46 -17.70 -7.72
N GLU A 209 -4.27 -19.00 -7.52
CA GLU A 209 -3.49 -19.53 -6.40
C GLU A 209 -2.01 -19.12 -6.46
N ASN A 210 -1.40 -19.13 -7.67
CA ASN A 210 -0.04 -18.64 -7.86
C ASN A 210 0.06 -17.15 -7.48
N LEU A 211 -0.93 -16.36 -7.84
CA LEU A 211 -1.00 -14.96 -7.45
C LEU A 211 -1.15 -14.81 -5.92
N LEU A 212 -1.99 -15.61 -5.26
CA LEU A 212 -2.13 -15.63 -3.80
C LEU A 212 -0.82 -16.00 -3.07
N ARG A 213 0.03 -16.85 -3.64
CA ARG A 213 1.34 -17.19 -3.05
C ARG A 213 2.24 -15.95 -2.90
N THR A 214 2.04 -14.93 -3.73
CA THR A 214 2.79 -13.65 -3.62
C THR A 214 2.26 -12.75 -2.51
N ALA A 215 1.04 -12.98 -2.01
CA ALA A 215 0.31 -12.08 -1.14
C ALA A 215 1.02 -11.80 0.20
N LYS A 216 1.55 -12.84 0.86
CA LYS A 216 2.27 -12.69 2.13
C LYS A 216 3.48 -11.77 1.99
N ARG A 217 4.26 -11.97 0.92
CA ARG A 217 5.45 -11.16 0.61
C ARG A 217 5.07 -9.74 0.22
N GLY A 218 4.10 -9.59 -0.67
CA GLY A 218 3.59 -8.29 -1.12
C GLY A 218 3.06 -7.45 0.04
N LYS A 219 2.28 -8.04 0.95
CA LYS A 219 1.77 -7.37 2.15
C LYS A 219 2.90 -6.89 3.06
N ILE A 220 3.93 -7.71 3.31
CA ILE A 220 5.11 -7.31 4.11
C ILE A 220 5.83 -6.13 3.45
N LEU A 221 6.02 -6.15 2.13
CA LEU A 221 6.71 -5.07 1.42
C LEU A 221 5.91 -3.76 1.43
N ARG A 222 4.58 -3.82 1.40
CA ARG A 222 3.68 -2.66 1.41
C ARG A 222 3.47 -2.07 2.80
N GLU A 223 3.08 -2.89 3.78
CA GLU A 223 2.65 -2.45 5.12
C GLU A 223 3.79 -2.43 6.13
N GLY A 224 4.85 -3.17 5.85
CA GLY A 224 5.93 -3.43 6.78
C GLY A 224 5.70 -4.69 7.61
N LEU A 225 6.79 -5.26 8.11
CA LEU A 225 6.78 -6.39 9.03
C LEU A 225 6.73 -5.89 10.47
N SER A 226 5.57 -6.04 11.12
CA SER A 226 5.41 -5.68 12.54
C SER A 226 6.47 -6.42 13.38
N THR A 227 7.41 -5.67 13.97
CA THR A 227 8.58 -6.24 14.65
C THR A 227 8.64 -5.77 16.10
N ALA A 228 8.62 -6.72 17.03
CA ALA A 228 8.83 -6.47 18.45
C ALA A 228 10.26 -6.79 18.86
N ILE A 229 10.91 -5.87 19.61
CA ILE A 229 12.23 -6.10 20.22
C ILE A 229 11.99 -6.37 21.71
N ILE A 230 12.17 -7.61 22.14
CA ILE A 230 11.93 -8.04 23.52
C ILE A 230 13.21 -8.56 24.17
N GLY A 231 13.23 -8.56 25.48
CA GLY A 231 14.34 -9.00 26.33
C GLY A 231 14.28 -8.30 27.68
N ARG A 232 14.96 -8.84 28.69
CA ARG A 232 15.02 -8.20 30.02
C ARG A 232 15.72 -6.82 29.99
N PRO A 233 15.65 -6.02 31.05
CA PRO A 233 16.39 -4.76 31.13
C PRO A 233 17.90 -4.95 30.90
N ASN A 234 18.56 -3.93 30.34
CA ASN A 234 20.02 -3.86 30.15
C ASN A 234 20.68 -4.91 29.23
N VAL A 235 19.90 -5.72 28.46
CA VAL A 235 20.45 -6.65 27.44
C VAL A 235 20.90 -5.96 26.17
N GLY A 236 20.52 -4.68 25.98
CA GLY A 236 20.93 -3.87 24.83
C GLY A 236 19.82 -3.65 23.78
N LYS A 237 18.54 -3.75 24.15
CA LYS A 237 17.39 -3.48 23.24
C LYS A 237 17.42 -2.07 22.65
N SER A 238 17.56 -1.04 23.49
CA SER A 238 17.64 0.36 23.05
C SER A 238 18.87 0.63 22.19
N SER A 239 20.00 -0.02 22.51
CA SER A 239 21.22 0.07 21.69
C SER A 239 21.02 -0.58 20.32
N LEU A 240 20.36 -1.75 20.26
CA LEU A 240 20.02 -2.42 18.99
C LEU A 240 19.07 -1.55 18.17
N LEU A 241 18.01 -1.03 18.79
CA LEU A 241 17.08 -0.11 18.15
C LEU A 241 17.80 1.10 17.55
N ASN A 242 18.63 1.77 18.36
CA ASN A 242 19.39 2.93 17.91
C ASN A 242 20.42 2.59 16.82
N ASN A 243 21.00 1.39 16.84
CA ASN A 243 21.90 0.93 15.78
C ASN A 243 21.14 0.72 14.47
N LEU A 244 19.99 0.05 14.52
CA LEU A 244 19.11 -0.15 13.35
C LEU A 244 18.58 1.17 12.78
N LEU A 245 18.37 2.20 13.63
CA LEU A 245 17.89 3.51 13.21
C LEU A 245 19.01 4.45 12.72
N ARG A 246 20.27 4.29 13.14
CA ARG A 246 21.39 5.21 12.83
C ARG A 246 22.08 4.97 11.51
N GLU A 247 22.10 3.77 11.01
CA GLU A 247 22.63 3.48 9.67
C GLU A 247 21.56 3.93 8.68
N ASP A 248 21.81 4.63 7.60
CA ASP A 248 20.90 5.13 6.52
C ASP A 248 19.59 4.37 6.27
N LYS A 249 19.15 3.62 7.27
CA LYS A 249 18.03 2.70 7.32
C LYS A 249 16.77 3.28 7.99
N ALA A 250 16.91 4.38 8.77
CA ALA A 250 15.75 5.02 9.40
C ALA A 250 14.88 5.68 8.33
N ILE A 251 13.62 5.28 8.27
CA ILE A 251 12.64 5.94 7.41
C ILE A 251 11.94 6.99 8.28
N VAL A 252 12.37 8.25 8.12
CA VAL A 252 11.72 9.37 8.80
C VAL A 252 10.39 9.66 8.11
N THR A 253 9.29 9.50 8.83
CA THR A 253 7.96 9.84 8.35
C THR A 253 7.46 11.10 9.06
N ASP A 254 7.94 12.27 8.63
CA ASP A 254 7.30 13.53 9.01
C ASP A 254 6.09 13.77 8.09
N ILE A 255 4.97 13.14 8.38
CA ILE A 255 3.70 13.52 7.77
C ILE A 255 3.13 14.65 8.64
N ALA A 256 3.45 15.89 8.27
CA ALA A 256 2.83 17.07 8.88
C ALA A 256 1.31 17.01 8.63
N GLY A 257 0.52 16.90 9.71
CA GLY A 257 -0.94 16.97 9.64
C GLY A 257 -1.73 15.90 10.39
N THR A 258 -1.08 14.85 10.91
CA THR A 258 -1.75 13.80 11.69
C THR A 258 -1.39 13.93 13.18
N THR A 259 -2.06 14.83 13.89
CA THR A 259 -1.79 15.18 15.30
C THR A 259 -2.32 14.12 16.29
N ARG A 260 -2.70 12.90 15.87
CA ARG A 260 -3.25 11.87 16.75
C ARG A 260 -2.76 10.43 16.50
N ASP A 261 -1.98 10.18 15.45
CA ASP A 261 -1.50 8.83 15.20
C ASP A 261 -0.19 8.56 15.97
N VAL A 262 -0.08 7.36 16.51
CA VAL A 262 1.13 6.83 17.14
C VAL A 262 2.29 7.02 16.16
N ILE A 263 3.40 7.63 16.58
CA ILE A 263 4.59 7.76 15.76
C ILE A 263 5.10 6.35 15.50
N GLU A 264 4.85 5.85 14.30
CA GLU A 264 5.31 4.55 13.85
C GLU A 264 6.74 4.70 13.32
N GLU A 265 7.67 3.94 13.89
CA GLU A 265 9.06 3.93 13.44
C GLU A 265 9.28 2.78 12.47
N TYR A 266 9.86 3.10 11.31
CA TYR A 266 10.20 2.12 10.28
C TYR A 266 11.72 2.04 10.10
N VAL A 267 12.21 0.81 9.91
CA VAL A 267 13.61 0.53 9.57
C VAL A 267 13.65 -0.24 8.26
N ASN A 268 14.45 0.20 7.30
CA ASN A 268 14.67 -0.51 6.04
C ASN A 268 15.77 -1.56 6.19
N ILE A 269 15.40 -2.83 6.16
CA ILE A 269 16.36 -3.95 6.19
C ILE A 269 16.44 -4.60 4.81
N LYS A 270 17.46 -4.23 4.01
CA LYS A 270 17.65 -4.73 2.63
C LYS A 270 16.40 -4.64 1.75
N GLY A 271 15.63 -3.58 1.91
CA GLY A 271 14.39 -3.34 1.15
C GLY A 271 13.13 -3.93 1.79
N VAL A 272 13.23 -4.52 2.99
CA VAL A 272 12.10 -4.95 3.82
C VAL A 272 11.83 -3.88 4.87
N PRO A 273 10.65 -3.22 4.88
CA PRO A 273 10.31 -2.28 5.92
C PRO A 273 9.93 -3.03 7.20
N LEU A 274 10.69 -2.85 8.28
CA LEU A 274 10.32 -3.30 9.62
C LEU A 274 9.53 -2.19 10.31
N LYS A 275 8.30 -2.45 10.70
CA LYS A 275 7.45 -1.60 11.52
C LYS A 275 7.69 -1.94 12.98
N LEU A 276 8.35 -1.04 13.72
CA LEU A 276 8.67 -1.29 15.12
C LEU A 276 7.45 -1.08 16.02
N VAL A 277 7.13 -2.09 16.82
CA VAL A 277 5.98 -2.07 17.74
C VAL A 277 6.50 -1.74 19.15
N ASP A 278 5.79 -0.84 19.86
CA ASP A 278 6.07 -0.44 21.27
C ASP A 278 7.46 0.14 21.51
N THR A 279 7.90 1.08 20.64
CA THR A 279 9.19 1.77 20.80
C THR A 279 9.26 2.64 22.07
N ALA A 280 8.13 3.11 22.61
CA ALA A 280 8.06 3.90 23.83
C ALA A 280 8.58 3.10 25.04
N GLY A 281 8.23 1.83 25.17
CA GLY A 281 8.73 0.95 26.24
C GLY A 281 10.21 0.60 26.12
N ILE A 282 10.82 0.82 24.95
CA ILE A 282 12.24 0.58 24.68
C ILE A 282 13.09 1.84 24.99
N ARG A 283 12.51 3.04 24.85
CA ARG A 283 13.18 4.34 25.05
C ARG A 283 13.18 4.82 26.50
N GLU A 284 12.15 4.47 27.27
CA GLU A 284 12.08 4.79 28.69
C GLU A 284 13.01 3.85 29.48
N THR A 285 14.22 4.30 29.72
CA THR A 285 15.17 3.69 30.65
C THR A 285 14.98 4.29 32.04
N ASP A 286 15.12 3.40 33.03
CA ASP A 286 15.31 3.64 34.45
C ASP A 286 14.06 3.73 35.34
N ASP A 287 14.04 2.75 36.25
CA ASP A 287 13.32 2.66 37.50
C ASP A 287 11.79 2.56 37.52
N LEU A 288 11.37 1.42 38.01
CA LEU A 288 10.01 0.96 38.32
C LEU A 288 9.33 0.20 37.16
N VAL A 289 9.39 -1.12 37.28
CA VAL A 289 8.34 -2.04 36.81
C VAL A 289 8.89 -3.33 36.22
N GLU A 290 9.36 -4.22 37.05
CA GLU A 290 9.66 -5.61 36.67
C GLU A 290 8.41 -6.41 36.21
N GLN A 291 7.22 -6.10 36.74
CA GLN A 291 5.98 -6.80 36.36
C GLN A 291 5.33 -6.26 35.08
N ILE A 292 5.44 -4.97 34.77
CA ILE A 292 4.87 -4.36 33.55
C ILE A 292 5.64 -4.81 32.31
N GLY A 293 6.93 -5.19 32.43
CA GLY A 293 7.75 -5.64 31.31
C GLY A 293 7.25 -6.93 30.64
N VAL A 294 6.77 -7.91 31.42
CA VAL A 294 6.28 -9.19 30.88
C VAL A 294 4.90 -9.04 30.23
N GLU A 295 4.01 -8.24 30.81
CA GLU A 295 2.68 -7.99 30.21
C GLU A 295 2.77 -7.15 28.93
N ARG A 296 3.62 -6.13 28.89
CA ARG A 296 3.90 -5.38 27.65
C ARG A 296 4.50 -6.28 26.57
N SER A 297 5.47 -7.14 26.95
CA SER A 297 6.04 -8.12 26.01
C SER A 297 4.98 -9.08 25.45
N LYS A 298 4.00 -9.49 26.26
CA LYS A 298 2.88 -10.35 25.79
C LYS A 298 2.03 -9.64 24.75
N LYS A 299 1.69 -8.37 24.97
CA LYS A 299 0.90 -7.59 23.99
C LYS A 299 1.69 -7.36 22.70
N ALA A 300 2.95 -6.95 22.81
CA ALA A 300 3.83 -6.77 21.66
C ALA A 300 4.02 -8.07 20.86
N LEU A 301 4.12 -9.23 21.53
CA LEU A 301 4.21 -10.54 20.91
C LEU A 301 2.92 -10.92 20.13
N GLN A 302 1.74 -10.54 20.61
CA GLN A 302 0.48 -10.84 19.93
C GLN A 302 0.29 -10.05 18.63
N GLU A 303 0.85 -8.85 18.56
CA GLU A 303 0.76 -7.95 17.42
C GLU A 303 1.95 -8.09 16.44
N ALA A 304 3.02 -8.77 16.86
CA ALA A 304 4.24 -8.88 16.07
C ALA A 304 4.19 -10.02 15.05
N GLY A 305 4.52 -9.70 13.80
CA GLY A 305 4.84 -10.68 12.77
C GLY A 305 6.26 -11.25 12.87
N LEU A 306 7.17 -10.51 13.54
CA LEU A 306 8.54 -10.90 13.85
C LEU A 306 8.91 -10.50 15.27
N VAL A 307 9.64 -11.37 15.96
CA VAL A 307 10.15 -11.12 17.30
C VAL A 307 11.68 -11.15 17.29
N LEU A 308 12.33 -10.06 17.68
CA LEU A 308 13.75 -10.00 17.97
C LEU A 308 13.95 -10.17 19.48
N LEU A 309 14.30 -11.38 19.91
CA LEU A 309 14.56 -11.69 21.33
C LEU A 309 16.03 -11.46 21.64
N VAL A 310 16.33 -10.44 22.47
CA VAL A 310 17.69 -10.07 22.83
C VAL A 310 18.07 -10.66 24.18
N LEU A 311 19.13 -11.46 24.20
CA LEU A 311 19.74 -12.06 25.39
C LEU A 311 21.14 -11.49 25.61
N ASN A 312 21.65 -11.56 26.85
CA ASN A 312 23.00 -11.08 27.21
C ASN A 312 23.99 -12.23 27.31
N ALA A 313 25.02 -12.27 26.46
CA ALA A 313 26.05 -13.30 26.45
C ALA A 313 26.93 -13.27 27.72
N SER A 314 27.12 -12.08 28.35
CA SER A 314 28.00 -11.89 29.49
C SER A 314 27.40 -12.24 30.85
N GLU A 315 26.17 -12.78 30.89
CA GLU A 315 25.45 -13.17 32.08
C GLU A 315 24.83 -14.56 31.94
N LYS A 316 24.55 -15.24 33.06
CA LYS A 316 23.82 -16.51 33.04
C LYS A 316 22.36 -16.27 32.71
N LEU A 317 21.69 -17.25 32.05
CA LEU A 317 20.27 -17.24 31.80
C LEU A 317 19.48 -17.09 33.11
N THR A 318 18.63 -16.06 33.15
CA THR A 318 17.72 -15.81 34.26
C THR A 318 16.35 -16.46 34.02
N ASP A 319 15.52 -16.53 35.08
CA ASP A 319 14.15 -17.04 34.95
C ASP A 319 13.31 -16.16 34.01
N GLN A 320 13.58 -14.85 33.92
CA GLN A 320 12.95 -13.94 32.98
C GLN A 320 13.34 -14.26 31.53
N ASP A 321 14.62 -14.55 31.26
CA ASP A 321 15.06 -14.97 29.92
C ASP A 321 14.38 -16.27 29.49
N ARG A 322 14.26 -17.25 30.40
CA ARG A 322 13.56 -18.52 30.15
C ARG A 322 12.07 -18.30 29.89
N ALA A 323 11.41 -17.40 30.63
CA ALA A 323 10.02 -17.05 30.43
C ALA A 323 9.80 -16.42 29.04
N LEU A 324 10.68 -15.51 28.58
CA LEU A 324 10.59 -14.88 27.27
C LEU A 324 10.88 -15.87 26.13
N LEU A 325 11.85 -16.78 26.31
CA LEU A 325 12.11 -17.87 25.37
C LEU A 325 10.87 -18.77 25.17
N ASN A 326 10.21 -19.14 26.27
CA ASN A 326 8.98 -19.95 26.23
C ASN A 326 7.81 -19.18 25.63
N LEU A 327 7.62 -17.90 25.98
CA LEU A 327 6.54 -17.06 25.50
C LEU A 327 6.62 -16.79 23.98
N SER A 328 7.83 -16.69 23.44
CA SER A 328 8.07 -16.48 22.01
C SER A 328 8.13 -17.78 21.21
N GLN A 329 7.94 -18.93 21.86
CA GLN A 329 7.89 -20.22 21.19
C GLN A 329 6.66 -20.31 20.28
N GLY A 330 6.86 -20.68 19.02
CA GLY A 330 5.78 -20.71 18.01
C GLY A 330 5.57 -19.41 17.21
N SER A 331 6.24 -18.32 17.60
CA SER A 331 6.28 -17.09 16.80
C SER A 331 7.44 -17.12 15.79
N ASN A 332 7.37 -16.34 14.71
CA ASN A 332 8.54 -16.07 13.89
C ASN A 332 9.52 -15.25 14.74
N ARG A 333 10.55 -15.90 15.27
CA ARG A 333 11.51 -15.23 16.16
C ARG A 333 12.94 -15.37 15.66
N ILE A 334 13.75 -14.36 15.99
CA ILE A 334 15.20 -14.39 15.87
C ILE A 334 15.79 -14.15 17.27
N ILE A 335 16.57 -15.10 17.76
CA ILE A 335 17.24 -14.99 19.05
C ILE A 335 18.60 -14.32 18.82
N LEU A 336 18.81 -13.16 19.45
CA LEU A 336 20.02 -12.37 19.37
C LEU A 336 20.79 -12.47 20.66
N LEU A 337 21.96 -13.10 20.62
CA LEU A 337 22.86 -13.19 21.75
C LEU A 337 23.83 -12.00 21.71
N ASN A 338 23.48 -10.93 22.42
CA ASN A 338 24.21 -9.66 22.41
C ASN A 338 25.35 -9.61 23.44
N LYS A 339 26.24 -8.65 23.26
CA LYS A 339 27.43 -8.39 24.07
C LYS A 339 28.50 -9.50 23.98
N THR A 340 28.65 -10.06 22.78
CA THR A 340 29.69 -11.07 22.50
C THR A 340 31.12 -10.51 22.50
N ASP A 341 31.27 -9.20 22.62
CA ASP A 341 32.53 -8.49 22.89
C ASP A 341 33.03 -8.64 24.35
N LEU A 342 32.17 -9.13 25.26
CA LEU A 342 32.48 -9.39 26.64
C LEU A 342 32.72 -10.88 26.88
N GLU A 343 33.26 -11.21 28.08
CA GLU A 343 33.44 -12.60 28.49
C GLU A 343 32.09 -13.34 28.55
N GLN A 344 31.97 -14.44 27.81
CA GLN A 344 30.79 -15.25 27.78
C GLN A 344 30.55 -16.00 29.07
N LYS A 345 29.35 -15.84 29.66
CA LYS A 345 28.92 -16.52 30.88
C LYS A 345 27.63 -17.34 30.69
N ILE A 346 26.94 -17.12 29.58
CA ILE A 346 25.74 -17.88 29.23
C ILE A 346 26.13 -19.31 28.78
N GLU A 347 25.40 -20.30 29.24
CA GLU A 347 25.58 -21.70 28.84
C GLU A 347 24.81 -21.93 27.54
N LEU A 348 25.52 -22.09 26.42
CA LEU A 348 24.94 -22.22 25.08
C LEU A 348 24.03 -23.45 24.93
N GLU A 349 24.29 -24.51 25.66
CA GLU A 349 23.50 -25.74 25.69
C GLU A 349 22.04 -25.54 26.16
N GLN A 350 21.78 -24.42 26.85
CA GLN A 350 20.45 -24.03 27.33
C GLN A 350 19.68 -23.17 26.32
N LEU A 351 20.29 -22.79 25.19
CA LEU A 351 19.69 -22.01 24.13
C LEU A 351 19.23 -22.92 22.97
N PRO A 352 18.19 -22.52 22.23
CA PRO A 352 17.92 -23.14 20.92
C PRO A 352 19.10 -22.92 19.96
N ASP A 353 19.35 -23.88 19.05
CA ASP A 353 20.50 -23.86 18.13
C ASP A 353 20.47 -22.70 17.11
N ASP A 354 19.34 -21.98 16.99
CA ASP A 354 19.09 -20.96 15.96
C ASP A 354 19.33 -19.50 16.44
N TYR A 355 20.22 -19.29 17.42
CA TYR A 355 20.59 -17.94 17.86
C TYR A 355 21.68 -17.29 16.98
N ILE A 356 21.67 -15.95 16.93
CA ILE A 356 22.70 -15.15 16.24
C ILE A 356 23.56 -14.44 17.29
N PRO A 357 24.88 -14.71 17.37
CA PRO A 357 25.79 -13.99 18.24
C PRO A 357 26.11 -12.61 17.64
N ILE A 358 25.83 -11.54 18.40
CA ILE A 358 26.04 -10.15 17.97
C ILE A 358 26.77 -9.34 19.02
N SER A 359 27.41 -8.26 18.59
CA SER A 359 27.77 -7.15 19.48
C SER A 359 27.28 -5.85 18.84
N VAL A 360 26.29 -5.25 19.47
CA VAL A 360 25.77 -3.94 19.04
C VAL A 360 26.82 -2.83 19.26
N LEU A 361 27.67 -2.96 20.26
CA LEU A 361 28.71 -1.97 20.56
C LEU A 361 29.77 -1.91 19.46
N THR A 362 30.22 -3.09 19.00
CA THR A 362 31.27 -3.20 17.96
C THR A 362 30.70 -3.39 16.55
N ASN A 363 29.41 -3.34 16.39
CA ASN A 363 28.68 -3.58 15.13
C ASN A 363 28.96 -4.96 14.51
N GLN A 364 29.24 -5.97 15.33
CA GLN A 364 29.58 -7.32 14.88
C GLN A 364 28.33 -8.14 14.58
N ASN A 365 28.29 -8.79 13.41
CA ASN A 365 27.22 -9.72 12.98
C ASN A 365 25.81 -9.12 12.86
N ILE A 366 25.66 -7.80 12.84
CA ILE A 366 24.35 -7.16 12.65
C ILE A 366 23.74 -7.51 11.28
N ASN A 367 24.59 -7.66 10.25
CA ASN A 367 24.17 -8.11 8.93
C ASN A 367 23.50 -9.51 8.90
N LEU A 368 23.85 -10.40 9.85
CA LEU A 368 23.23 -11.73 9.94
C LEU A 368 21.74 -11.65 10.34
N ILE A 369 21.34 -10.59 11.05
CA ILE A 369 19.92 -10.34 11.36
C ILE A 369 19.16 -10.10 10.06
N GLU A 370 19.72 -9.30 9.16
CA GLU A 370 19.14 -8.99 7.85
C GLU A 370 18.99 -10.25 6.99
N ASP A 371 20.05 -11.07 6.95
CA ASP A 371 20.04 -12.32 6.19
C ASP A 371 18.98 -13.29 6.74
N ARG A 372 18.85 -13.37 8.07
CA ARG A 372 17.88 -14.23 8.73
C ARG A 372 16.43 -13.77 8.48
N ILE A 373 16.17 -12.46 8.48
CA ILE A 373 14.86 -11.90 8.11
C ILE A 373 14.51 -12.28 6.67
N ASN A 374 15.47 -12.10 5.74
CA ASN A 374 15.27 -12.49 4.35
C ASN A 374 14.99 -13.98 4.21
N GLN A 375 15.70 -14.81 4.92
CA GLN A 375 15.49 -16.27 4.90
C GLN A 375 14.11 -16.68 5.42
N LEU A 376 13.63 -16.05 6.50
CA LEU A 376 12.34 -16.39 7.11
C LEU A 376 11.13 -15.97 6.27
N PHE A 377 11.22 -14.87 5.53
CA PHE A 377 10.05 -14.28 4.87
C PHE A 377 10.13 -14.34 3.34
N PHE A 378 11.32 -14.58 2.75
CA PHE A 378 11.52 -14.51 1.30
C PHE A 378 12.20 -15.77 0.70
N ASP A 379 12.38 -16.87 1.48
CA ASP A 379 12.84 -18.22 1.05
C ASP A 379 14.09 -18.23 0.15
N ASN A 380 15.07 -17.35 0.40
CA ASN A 380 16.28 -17.20 -0.42
C ASN A 380 16.05 -16.98 -1.94
N ALA A 381 14.81 -17.01 -2.42
CA ALA A 381 14.48 -16.47 -3.73
C ALA A 381 14.67 -14.96 -3.70
N GLY A 382 15.31 -14.39 -4.71
CA GLY A 382 15.57 -12.95 -4.76
C GLY A 382 14.37 -12.14 -4.31
N LEU A 383 14.59 -11.09 -3.53
CA LEU A 383 13.55 -10.35 -2.78
C LEU A 383 12.38 -9.86 -3.64
N VAL A 384 12.56 -9.72 -4.95
CA VAL A 384 11.52 -9.46 -5.94
C VAL A 384 11.99 -10.09 -7.25
N GLU A 385 11.27 -11.07 -7.79
CA GLU A 385 11.44 -11.46 -9.18
C GLU A 385 11.04 -10.26 -10.05
N GLN A 386 11.90 -9.86 -10.98
CA GLN A 386 11.72 -8.62 -11.75
C GLN A 386 10.38 -8.59 -12.52
N ASP A 387 9.84 -9.75 -12.88
CA ASP A 387 8.62 -9.87 -13.69
C ASP A 387 7.38 -10.34 -12.92
N ALA A 388 7.49 -10.65 -11.62
CA ALA A 388 6.35 -11.11 -10.85
C ALA A 388 5.37 -9.98 -10.50
N THR A 389 4.08 -10.24 -10.68
CA THR A 389 2.99 -9.40 -10.14
C THR A 389 2.75 -9.81 -8.70
N TYR A 390 2.85 -8.85 -7.78
CA TYR A 390 2.67 -9.08 -6.35
C TYR A 390 1.30 -8.57 -5.88
N LEU A 391 0.56 -9.44 -5.18
CA LEU A 391 -0.58 -9.00 -4.40
C LEU A 391 -0.10 -8.40 -3.09
N SER A 392 -0.43 -7.14 -2.84
CA SER A 392 -0.06 -6.42 -1.61
C SER A 392 -1.25 -5.85 -0.85
N ASN A 393 -2.39 -5.69 -1.51
CA ASN A 393 -3.59 -5.08 -0.97
C ASN A 393 -4.53 -6.14 -0.38
N ALA A 394 -4.97 -5.95 0.88
CA ALA A 394 -5.87 -6.87 1.58
C ALA A 394 -7.21 -7.05 0.86
N ARG A 395 -7.75 -6.00 0.19
CA ARG A 395 -8.97 -6.08 -0.61
C ARG A 395 -8.80 -7.04 -1.78
N HIS A 396 -7.72 -6.88 -2.55
CA HIS A 396 -7.42 -7.75 -3.70
C HIS A 396 -7.24 -9.21 -3.26
N ILE A 397 -6.47 -9.43 -2.17
CA ILE A 397 -6.23 -10.77 -1.61
C ILE A 397 -7.57 -11.43 -1.26
N SER A 398 -8.43 -10.73 -0.51
CA SER A 398 -9.74 -11.27 -0.10
C SER A 398 -10.66 -11.57 -1.30
N LEU A 399 -10.65 -10.74 -2.34
CA LEU A 399 -11.45 -10.98 -3.55
C LEU A 399 -10.91 -12.17 -4.34
N ILE A 400 -9.60 -12.33 -4.48
CA ILE A 400 -9.00 -13.49 -5.16
C ILE A 400 -9.23 -14.77 -4.37
N GLU A 401 -9.16 -14.75 -3.03
CA GLU A 401 -9.54 -15.90 -2.19
C GLU A 401 -10.99 -16.33 -2.44
N LYS A 402 -11.92 -15.38 -2.52
CA LYS A 402 -13.34 -15.68 -2.85
C LYS A 402 -13.49 -16.23 -4.27
N ALA A 403 -12.73 -15.69 -5.25
CA ALA A 403 -12.74 -16.19 -6.62
C ALA A 403 -12.23 -17.64 -6.70
N VAL A 404 -11.15 -17.97 -5.98
CA VAL A 404 -10.63 -19.35 -5.86
C VAL A 404 -11.69 -20.26 -5.23
N GLN A 405 -12.33 -19.86 -4.12
CA GLN A 405 -13.41 -20.65 -3.51
C GLN A 405 -14.58 -20.91 -4.48
N SER A 406 -14.93 -19.93 -5.32
CA SER A 406 -15.98 -20.10 -6.34
C SER A 406 -15.54 -21.10 -7.42
N LEU A 407 -14.28 -21.08 -7.85
CA LEU A 407 -13.72 -22.06 -8.78
C LEU A 407 -13.60 -23.47 -8.18
N GLU A 408 -13.28 -23.58 -6.88
CA GLU A 408 -13.31 -24.86 -6.15
C GLU A 408 -14.72 -25.46 -6.18
N ALA A 409 -15.77 -24.64 -5.96
CA ALA A 409 -17.16 -25.12 -6.05
C ALA A 409 -17.51 -25.63 -7.46
N VAL A 410 -17.02 -24.98 -8.53
CA VAL A 410 -17.17 -25.52 -9.90
C VAL A 410 -16.47 -26.87 -10.07
N ASN A 411 -15.22 -26.99 -9.62
CA ASN A 411 -14.45 -28.23 -9.71
C ASN A 411 -15.09 -29.38 -8.91
N ASP A 412 -15.57 -29.12 -7.71
CA ASP A 412 -16.29 -30.09 -6.86
C ASP A 412 -17.59 -30.53 -7.51
N GLY A 413 -18.37 -29.61 -8.08
CA GLY A 413 -19.59 -29.91 -8.82
C GLY A 413 -19.33 -30.76 -10.06
N LEU A 414 -18.25 -30.48 -10.82
CA LEU A 414 -17.80 -31.31 -11.95
C LEU A 414 -17.41 -32.71 -11.51
N ALA A 415 -16.77 -32.87 -10.34
CA ALA A 415 -16.40 -34.18 -9.79
C ALA A 415 -17.63 -34.99 -9.35
N LEU A 416 -18.70 -34.33 -8.90
CA LEU A 416 -19.98 -34.92 -8.51
C LEU A 416 -20.92 -35.20 -9.71
N GLY A 417 -20.53 -34.79 -10.94
CA GLY A 417 -21.36 -34.95 -12.13
C GLY A 417 -22.57 -34.03 -12.14
N MET A 418 -22.46 -32.84 -11.54
CA MET A 418 -23.53 -31.85 -11.57
C MET A 418 -23.77 -31.32 -13.00
N PRO A 419 -25.01 -30.98 -13.37
CA PRO A 419 -25.32 -30.35 -14.64
C PRO A 419 -24.56 -29.04 -14.84
N VAL A 420 -24.08 -28.80 -16.08
CA VAL A 420 -23.19 -27.66 -16.41
C VAL A 420 -23.86 -26.30 -16.21
N ASP A 421 -25.19 -26.22 -16.41
CA ASP A 421 -26.01 -25.03 -16.18
C ASP A 421 -25.97 -24.55 -14.71
N LEU A 422 -25.87 -25.46 -13.75
CA LEU A 422 -25.70 -25.13 -12.34
C LEU A 422 -24.28 -24.60 -12.04
N LEU A 423 -23.27 -25.18 -12.70
CA LEU A 423 -21.87 -24.81 -12.52
C LEU A 423 -21.54 -23.43 -13.12
N GLN A 424 -22.27 -23.05 -14.16
CA GLN A 424 -22.16 -21.71 -14.79
C GLN A 424 -22.39 -20.58 -13.80
N VAL A 425 -23.24 -20.78 -12.78
CA VAL A 425 -23.53 -19.76 -11.74
C VAL A 425 -22.27 -19.42 -10.95
N ASP A 426 -21.51 -20.42 -10.52
CA ASP A 426 -20.29 -20.19 -9.76
C ASP A 426 -19.16 -19.62 -10.63
N LEU A 427 -19.09 -20.01 -11.89
CA LEU A 427 -18.13 -19.43 -12.84
C LEU A 427 -18.45 -17.95 -13.13
N THR A 428 -19.74 -17.60 -13.29
CA THR A 428 -20.20 -16.21 -13.44
C THR A 428 -19.85 -15.40 -12.19
N ARG A 429 -20.07 -15.97 -11.01
CA ARG A 429 -19.68 -15.33 -9.74
C ARG A 429 -18.17 -15.06 -9.67
N THR A 430 -17.35 -15.98 -10.15
CA THR A 430 -15.90 -15.75 -10.25
C THR A 430 -15.57 -14.53 -11.11
N TRP A 431 -16.22 -14.42 -12.27
CA TRP A 431 -16.06 -13.29 -13.19
C TRP A 431 -16.47 -11.95 -12.56
N GLU A 432 -17.57 -11.92 -11.80
CA GLU A 432 -18.05 -10.74 -11.08
C GLU A 432 -17.06 -10.32 -9.97
N ILE A 433 -16.61 -11.27 -9.13
CA ILE A 433 -15.65 -11.02 -8.06
C ILE A 433 -14.35 -10.43 -8.60
N LEU A 434 -13.83 -10.98 -9.70
CA LEU A 434 -12.64 -10.43 -10.35
C LEU A 434 -12.87 -9.00 -10.88
N GLY A 435 -14.10 -8.68 -11.34
CA GLY A 435 -14.48 -7.33 -11.76
C GLY A 435 -14.53 -6.31 -10.62
N GLU A 436 -14.78 -6.75 -9.38
CA GLU A 436 -14.69 -5.87 -8.23
C GLU A 436 -13.25 -5.40 -7.95
N ILE A 437 -12.24 -6.18 -8.36
CA ILE A 437 -10.83 -5.82 -8.17
C ILE A 437 -10.48 -4.57 -8.99
N THR A 438 -10.84 -4.55 -10.27
CA THR A 438 -10.59 -3.42 -11.18
C THR A 438 -11.58 -2.27 -11.01
N GLY A 439 -12.72 -2.53 -10.37
CA GLY A 439 -13.76 -1.54 -10.13
C GLY A 439 -14.91 -1.56 -11.12
N ASP A 440 -14.91 -2.48 -12.10
CA ASP A 440 -15.99 -2.58 -13.10
C ASP A 440 -17.33 -3.01 -12.48
N ALA A 441 -17.27 -3.80 -11.41
CA ALA A 441 -18.43 -4.29 -10.66
C ALA A 441 -18.46 -3.80 -9.20
N ALA A 442 -17.62 -2.83 -8.84
CA ALA A 442 -17.51 -2.34 -7.47
C ALA A 442 -18.73 -1.47 -7.08
N PRO A 443 -19.32 -1.68 -5.89
CA PRO A 443 -20.38 -0.82 -5.38
C PRO A 443 -19.92 0.63 -5.16
N ASP A 444 -20.82 1.61 -5.39
CA ASP A 444 -20.55 3.05 -5.21
C ASP A 444 -20.07 3.40 -3.80
N GLU A 445 -20.61 2.72 -2.77
CA GLU A 445 -20.21 2.90 -1.39
C GLU A 445 -18.74 2.51 -1.16
N LEU A 446 -18.30 1.39 -1.77
CA LEU A 446 -16.90 0.95 -1.68
C LEU A 446 -15.96 1.98 -2.33
N ILE A 447 -16.30 2.46 -3.51
CA ILE A 447 -15.53 3.49 -4.23
C ILE A 447 -15.40 4.74 -3.36
N THR A 448 -16.51 5.23 -2.81
CA THR A 448 -16.53 6.41 -1.95
C THR A 448 -15.71 6.21 -0.67
N GLN A 449 -15.86 5.07 0.00
CA GLN A 449 -15.08 4.74 1.19
C GLN A 449 -13.59 4.66 0.90
N LEU A 450 -13.20 4.06 -0.21
CA LEU A 450 -11.79 3.92 -0.60
C LEU A 450 -11.14 5.29 -0.81
N PHE A 451 -11.77 6.17 -1.60
CA PHE A 451 -11.20 7.49 -1.89
C PHE A 451 -11.19 8.41 -0.66
N SER A 452 -12.10 8.24 0.31
CA SER A 452 -12.09 9.01 1.56
C SER A 452 -10.82 8.81 2.40
N GLN A 453 -10.06 7.73 2.18
CA GLN A 453 -8.79 7.44 2.85
C GLN A 453 -7.57 8.05 2.15
N PHE A 454 -7.77 8.75 1.04
CA PHE A 454 -6.70 9.37 0.27
C PHE A 454 -6.35 10.75 0.83
N CYS A 455 -5.17 11.24 0.44
CA CYS A 455 -4.76 12.59 0.82
C CYS A 455 -5.62 13.65 0.12
N LEU A 456 -5.83 14.79 0.81
CA LEU A 456 -6.43 15.97 0.21
C LEU A 456 -5.53 16.47 -0.94
N GLY A 457 -6.10 16.83 -2.08
CA GLY A 457 -5.35 17.31 -3.25
C GLY A 457 -4.80 16.19 -4.17
N LYS A 458 -5.23 14.92 -3.89
CA LYS A 458 -4.94 13.74 -4.72
C LYS A 458 -6.22 13.10 -5.27
#